data_f92535aaacaa89febe7a9d98254eef27
#
_entry.id   f92535aaacaa89febe7a9d98254eef27
#
_cell.length_a   1.000
_cell.length_b   1.000
_cell.length_c   1.000
_cell.angle_alpha   90.00
_cell.angle_beta   90.00
_cell.angle_gamma   90.00
#
_symmetry.space_group_name_H-M   'P 1'
#
loop_
_entity.id
_entity.type
_entity.pdbx_description
1 polymer ?
#
loop_
_entity_poly.entity_id
_entity_poly.type
_entity_poly.pdbx_seq_one_letter_code
_entity_poly.pdbx_strand_id
1 'polypeptide(L)'
;MKINKFFGLAISAALIATTANATTLEDVQHLGFVNCGVSDGLFGFSKADTNGKWTGLDVDVCRAIAAAVLGSAEKVKFTPLTDKERFTALQSGEVDVLVRNTTWTLLRDTALGLNFAGVNYYDGQSFMVRKDLGLKSANELSGAAVCVTTATTTERNLADFFRANAKEYRPVTFESSITAVAAYDAGKCDVYTSDRSALAAWRLTLKEPDVHMILPDVISKEPLGPVVRHGDDQWLDLVRWTLYAMLEAEEQGVNSKNVDQMKESKSPVVRRLLGIEGNMGKHLGVDNGWAYRIIKQVGNYAESFERNVGPNTPLRLQRGVNKLWKDGGLHYPMPFR
;
A
#
# COMPACT_ATOMS: atom_id res chain seq x y z
N MET A 1 20.60 40.78 71.04
CA MET A 1 19.29 40.41 70.52
C MET A 1 19.49 40.15 69.01
N LYS A 2 19.63 38.83 68.63
CA LYS A 2 19.89 38.42 67.23
C LYS A 2 18.60 37.88 66.66
N ILE A 3 18.06 38.53 65.62
CA ILE A 3 16.85 38.09 64.91
C ILE A 3 17.32 37.22 63.71
N ASN A 4 17.06 35.92 63.79
CA ASN A 4 17.23 34.99 62.64
C ASN A 4 16.02 35.12 61.70
N LYS A 5 16.29 35.51 60.46
CA LYS A 5 15.31 35.46 59.38
C LYS A 5 15.41 34.08 58.72
N PHE A 6 14.39 33.26 58.87
CA PHE A 6 14.18 32.07 58.04
C PHE A 6 13.64 32.48 56.67
N PHE A 7 14.41 32.23 55.64
CA PHE A 7 13.94 32.30 54.25
C PHE A 7 13.34 30.95 53.86
N GLY A 8 12.04 30.88 53.75
CA GLY A 8 11.33 29.69 53.23
C GLY A 8 11.43 29.65 51.72
N LEU A 9 12.11 28.65 51.15
CA LEU A 9 12.18 28.39 49.73
C LEU A 9 10.92 27.62 49.33
N ALA A 10 9.98 28.30 48.69
CA ALA A 10 8.80 27.64 48.07
C ALA A 10 9.23 27.00 46.75
N ILE A 11 9.34 25.69 46.70
CA ILE A 11 9.55 24.92 45.46
C ILE A 11 8.18 24.77 44.78
N SER A 12 7.97 25.58 43.76
CA SER A 12 6.80 25.41 42.85
C SER A 12 7.07 24.21 41.92
N ALA A 13 6.45 23.08 42.22
CA ALA A 13 6.42 21.96 41.31
C ALA A 13 5.55 22.33 40.08
N ALA A 14 6.18 22.67 38.95
CA ALA A 14 5.49 22.81 37.70
C ALA A 14 5.04 21.39 37.22
N LEU A 15 3.75 21.11 37.32
CA LEU A 15 3.13 19.96 36.63
C LEU A 15 3.25 20.22 35.12
N ILE A 16 4.20 19.56 34.49
CA ILE A 16 4.25 19.45 33.04
C ILE A 16 3.11 18.49 32.67
N ALA A 17 1.95 19.08 32.30
CA ALA A 17 0.89 18.33 31.66
C ALA A 17 1.41 17.89 30.28
N THR A 18 1.84 16.66 30.17
CA THR A 18 2.03 16.02 28.87
C THR A 18 0.64 15.93 28.24
N THR A 19 0.36 16.77 27.25
CA THR A 19 -0.80 16.59 26.38
C THR A 19 -0.57 15.26 25.66
N ALA A 20 -1.26 14.21 26.09
CA ALA A 20 -1.36 12.99 25.31
C ALA A 20 -2.00 13.38 23.97
N ASN A 21 -1.24 13.37 22.89
CA ASN A 21 -1.83 13.50 21.57
C ASN A 21 -2.73 12.27 21.38
N ALA A 22 -3.97 12.52 20.89
CA ALA A 22 -4.87 11.43 20.51
C ALA A 22 -4.16 10.50 19.51
N THR A 23 -4.38 9.20 19.64
CA THR A 23 -3.86 8.22 18.69
C THR A 23 -4.61 8.35 17.36
N THR A 24 -4.02 7.94 16.26
CA THR A 24 -4.72 7.95 14.96
C THR A 24 -6.02 7.13 15.02
N LEU A 25 -6.05 6.05 15.80
CA LEU A 25 -7.25 5.24 16.00
C LEU A 25 -8.38 6.06 16.66
N GLU A 26 -8.07 6.82 17.71
CA GLU A 26 -9.05 7.67 18.40
C GLU A 26 -9.57 8.78 17.49
N ASP A 27 -8.69 9.42 16.72
CA ASP A 27 -9.05 10.45 15.73
C ASP A 27 -9.99 9.89 14.66
N VAL A 28 -9.66 8.73 14.07
CA VAL A 28 -10.49 8.05 13.07
C VAL A 28 -11.85 7.66 13.65
N GLN A 29 -11.90 7.15 14.89
CA GLN A 29 -13.16 6.80 15.54
C GLN A 29 -14.01 8.04 15.82
N HIS A 30 -13.40 9.15 16.22
CA HIS A 30 -14.08 10.41 16.48
C HIS A 30 -14.58 11.07 15.18
N LEU A 31 -13.78 11.09 14.13
CA LEU A 31 -14.13 11.66 12.81
C LEU A 31 -15.17 10.79 12.08
N GLY A 32 -15.19 9.49 12.35
CA GLY A 32 -16.11 8.55 11.74
C GLY A 32 -15.76 8.11 10.32
N PHE A 33 -14.54 8.40 9.85
CA PHE A 33 -14.00 7.93 8.58
C PHE A 33 -12.47 7.83 8.63
N VAL A 34 -11.90 7.01 7.74
CA VAL A 34 -10.45 6.88 7.53
C VAL A 34 -10.03 7.78 6.37
N ASN A 35 -9.06 8.67 6.56
CA ASN A 35 -8.40 9.37 5.46
C ASN A 35 -7.33 8.48 4.86
N CYS A 36 -7.56 7.95 3.67
CA CYS A 36 -6.62 7.06 3.00
C CYS A 36 -5.96 7.75 1.82
N GLY A 37 -4.62 7.90 1.87
CA GLY A 37 -3.83 8.37 0.74
C GLY A 37 -3.68 7.27 -0.30
N VAL A 38 -4.08 7.56 -1.53
CA VAL A 38 -4.07 6.62 -2.66
C VAL A 38 -3.37 7.21 -3.88
N SER A 39 -3.10 6.42 -4.91
CA SER A 39 -2.58 6.93 -6.17
C SER A 39 -3.61 7.81 -6.88
N ASP A 40 -3.12 8.75 -7.65
CA ASP A 40 -3.88 9.70 -8.45
C ASP A 40 -4.52 9.11 -9.73
N GLY A 41 -4.56 7.76 -9.86
CA GLY A 41 -5.30 7.12 -10.95
C GLY A 41 -4.72 5.82 -11.51
N LEU A 42 -4.02 5.02 -10.73
CA LEU A 42 -3.45 3.74 -11.16
C LEU A 42 -4.52 2.65 -11.24
N PHE A 43 -4.91 2.24 -12.44
CA PHE A 43 -5.92 1.20 -12.67
C PHE A 43 -5.53 -0.13 -11.99
N GLY A 44 -6.50 -0.78 -11.36
CA GLY A 44 -6.31 -2.01 -10.61
C GLY A 44 -5.76 -1.82 -9.18
N PHE A 45 -5.15 -0.69 -8.86
CA PHE A 45 -4.64 -0.36 -7.52
C PHE A 45 -5.48 0.72 -6.83
N SER A 46 -5.60 1.89 -7.44
CA SER A 46 -6.48 2.96 -6.96
C SER A 46 -6.89 3.87 -8.10
N LYS A 47 -8.16 3.80 -8.48
CA LYS A 47 -8.72 4.65 -9.53
C LYS A 47 -10.19 4.95 -9.24
N ALA A 48 -10.57 6.22 -9.35
CA ALA A 48 -11.96 6.63 -9.36
C ALA A 48 -12.56 6.45 -10.76
N ASP A 49 -13.81 6.02 -10.83
CA ASP A 49 -14.62 6.07 -12.05
C ASP A 49 -15.21 7.48 -12.27
N THR A 50 -15.98 7.64 -13.34
CA THR A 50 -16.63 8.92 -13.69
C THR A 50 -17.68 9.39 -12.67
N ASN A 51 -18.15 8.50 -11.79
CA ASN A 51 -19.07 8.80 -10.69
C ASN A 51 -18.37 9.04 -9.36
N GLY A 52 -17.03 9.05 -9.36
CA GLY A 52 -16.23 9.23 -8.16
C GLY A 52 -16.09 7.97 -7.29
N LYS A 53 -16.53 6.80 -7.76
CA LYS A 53 -16.38 5.54 -7.05
C LYS A 53 -14.97 4.99 -7.22
N TRP A 54 -14.25 4.86 -6.11
CA TRP A 54 -12.89 4.30 -6.09
C TRP A 54 -12.92 2.78 -6.14
N THR A 55 -11.98 2.20 -6.89
CA THR A 55 -11.75 0.75 -7.01
C THR A 55 -10.26 0.45 -7.08
N GLY A 56 -9.86 -0.74 -6.67
CA GLY A 56 -8.48 -1.23 -6.75
C GLY A 56 -8.04 -1.99 -5.51
N LEU A 57 -6.91 -2.67 -5.64
CA LEU A 57 -6.30 -3.48 -4.57
C LEU A 57 -5.95 -2.62 -3.33
N ASP A 58 -5.38 -1.42 -3.55
CA ASP A 58 -5.04 -0.47 -2.50
C ASP A 58 -6.30 0.12 -1.87
N VAL A 59 -7.32 0.40 -2.68
CA VAL A 59 -8.64 0.87 -2.21
C VAL A 59 -9.31 -0.16 -1.32
N ASP A 60 -9.21 -1.45 -1.64
CA ASP A 60 -9.77 -2.52 -0.83
C ASP A 60 -9.09 -2.62 0.54
N VAL A 61 -7.77 -2.38 0.62
CA VAL A 61 -7.07 -2.31 1.92
C VAL A 61 -7.58 -1.13 2.75
N CYS A 62 -7.76 0.06 2.16
CA CYS A 62 -8.34 1.20 2.87
C CYS A 62 -9.76 0.90 3.40
N ARG A 63 -10.59 0.25 2.58
CA ARG A 63 -11.95 -0.20 2.97
C ARG A 63 -11.92 -1.25 4.06
N ALA A 64 -10.95 -2.17 4.01
CA ALA A 64 -10.78 -3.18 5.06
C ALA A 64 -10.44 -2.54 6.41
N ILE A 65 -9.59 -1.52 6.43
CA ILE A 65 -9.26 -0.75 7.64
C ILE A 65 -10.53 -0.06 8.18
N ALA A 66 -11.31 0.60 7.33
CA ALA A 66 -12.55 1.25 7.74
C ALA A 66 -13.61 0.27 8.25
N ALA A 67 -13.76 -0.89 7.61
CA ALA A 67 -14.63 -1.97 8.08
C ALA A 67 -14.22 -2.50 9.45
N ALA A 68 -12.90 -2.62 9.69
CA ALA A 68 -12.37 -3.05 10.99
C ALA A 68 -12.69 -2.04 12.10
N VAL A 69 -12.37 -0.77 11.88
CA VAL A 69 -12.42 0.30 12.90
C VAL A 69 -13.83 0.85 13.10
N LEU A 70 -14.54 1.10 12.02
CA LEU A 70 -15.76 1.90 11.98
C LEU A 70 -17.01 1.07 11.62
N GLY A 71 -16.84 -0.23 11.43
CA GLY A 71 -17.95 -1.14 11.11
C GLY A 71 -18.45 -1.08 9.66
N SER A 72 -17.92 -0.19 8.81
CA SER A 72 -18.35 -0.02 7.42
C SER A 72 -17.18 0.27 6.49
N ALA A 73 -17.06 -0.49 5.41
CA ALA A 73 -16.07 -0.32 4.35
C ALA A 73 -16.25 0.99 3.55
N GLU A 74 -17.42 1.63 3.66
CA GLU A 74 -17.72 2.88 2.96
C GLU A 74 -17.26 4.13 3.75
N LYS A 75 -16.82 3.97 5.00
CA LYS A 75 -16.33 5.06 5.85
C LYS A 75 -14.86 5.41 5.56
N VAL A 76 -14.56 5.65 4.30
CA VAL A 76 -13.23 6.04 3.81
C VAL A 76 -13.35 7.32 2.99
N LYS A 77 -12.44 8.25 3.25
CA LYS A 77 -12.17 9.38 2.37
C LYS A 77 -10.86 9.12 1.64
N PHE A 78 -10.93 9.01 0.33
CA PHE A 78 -9.75 8.80 -0.51
C PHE A 78 -9.12 10.13 -0.89
N THR A 79 -7.82 10.27 -0.61
CA THR A 79 -7.02 11.45 -0.98
C THR A 79 -6.02 11.02 -2.05
N PRO A 80 -6.23 11.41 -3.32
CA PRO A 80 -5.26 11.13 -4.38
C PRO A 80 -3.99 11.94 -4.17
N LEU A 81 -2.84 11.28 -4.23
CA LEU A 81 -1.52 11.86 -3.98
C LEU A 81 -0.56 11.49 -5.11
N THR A 82 0.26 12.43 -5.52
CA THR A 82 1.36 12.17 -6.46
C THR A 82 2.52 11.43 -5.78
N ASP A 83 3.47 10.95 -6.57
CA ASP A 83 4.68 10.29 -6.05
C ASP A 83 5.51 11.22 -5.14
N LYS A 84 5.48 12.51 -5.40
CA LYS A 84 6.23 13.53 -4.66
C LYS A 84 5.56 13.91 -3.33
N GLU A 85 4.24 13.97 -3.29
CA GLU A 85 3.46 14.49 -2.15
C GLU A 85 3.17 13.45 -1.06
N ARG A 86 3.10 12.17 -1.42
CA ARG A 86 2.56 11.10 -0.57
C ARG A 86 3.16 11.03 0.84
N PHE A 87 4.48 11.19 0.96
CA PHE A 87 5.13 11.07 2.27
C PHE A 87 4.89 12.31 3.15
N THR A 88 4.90 13.49 2.54
CA THR A 88 4.60 14.74 3.26
C THR A 88 3.16 14.76 3.76
N ALA A 89 2.20 14.31 2.94
CA ALA A 89 0.80 14.20 3.34
C ALA A 89 0.60 13.24 4.51
N LEU A 90 1.30 12.09 4.52
CA LEU A 90 1.26 11.16 5.65
C LEU A 90 1.94 11.76 6.90
N GLN A 91 3.10 12.36 6.77
CA GLN A 91 3.86 12.95 7.88
C GLN A 91 3.11 14.13 8.53
N SER A 92 2.41 14.95 7.75
CA SER A 92 1.63 16.08 8.25
C SER A 92 0.30 15.69 8.91
N GLY A 93 -0.14 14.42 8.76
CA GLY A 93 -1.44 13.96 9.23
C GLY A 93 -2.62 14.31 8.31
N GLU A 94 -2.37 14.74 7.08
CA GLU A 94 -3.41 14.93 6.06
C GLU A 94 -4.11 13.61 5.74
N VAL A 95 -3.36 12.50 5.79
CA VAL A 95 -3.90 11.14 5.68
C VAL A 95 -3.50 10.30 6.90
N ASP A 96 -4.35 9.37 7.28
CA ASP A 96 -4.14 8.47 8.42
C ASP A 96 -3.28 7.27 8.04
N VAL A 97 -3.43 6.82 6.81
CA VAL A 97 -2.69 5.71 6.20
C VAL A 97 -2.44 6.00 4.73
N LEU A 98 -1.28 5.60 4.24
CA LEU A 98 -0.93 5.68 2.82
C LEU A 98 -0.96 4.27 2.23
N VAL A 99 -1.89 4.01 1.32
CA VAL A 99 -1.99 2.75 0.56
C VAL A 99 -1.93 3.12 -0.92
N ARG A 100 -0.72 3.21 -1.44
CA ARG A 100 -0.45 3.82 -2.74
C ARG A 100 0.77 3.16 -3.40
N ASN A 101 0.67 1.87 -3.72
CA ASN A 101 1.76 1.12 -4.35
C ASN A 101 3.15 1.62 -3.88
N THR A 102 3.34 1.69 -2.55
CA THR A 102 4.54 2.28 -1.94
C THR A 102 5.52 1.19 -1.55
N THR A 103 6.69 1.20 -2.17
CA THR A 103 7.75 0.23 -1.91
C THR A 103 8.37 0.41 -0.53
N TRP A 104 8.43 -0.66 0.25
CA TRP A 104 9.13 -0.74 1.52
C TRP A 104 10.64 -0.74 1.28
N THR A 105 11.32 0.29 1.73
CA THR A 105 12.79 0.40 1.66
C THR A 105 13.34 0.83 3.01
N LEU A 106 14.60 0.47 3.29
CA LEU A 106 15.30 0.87 4.51
C LEU A 106 15.20 2.39 4.75
N LEU A 107 15.45 3.20 3.70
CA LEU A 107 15.43 4.66 3.83
C LEU A 107 14.03 5.18 4.22
N ARG A 108 12.97 4.67 3.57
CA ARG A 108 11.60 5.09 3.85
C ARG A 108 11.15 4.69 5.24
N ASP A 109 11.51 3.49 5.64
CA ASP A 109 11.16 2.91 6.94
C ASP A 109 11.87 3.60 8.11
N THR A 110 13.15 3.96 7.95
CA THR A 110 13.96 4.45 9.06
C THR A 110 14.17 5.96 9.08
N ALA A 111 14.37 6.59 7.91
CA ALA A 111 14.78 8.00 7.85
C ALA A 111 13.60 8.98 7.66
N LEU A 112 12.44 8.49 7.21
CA LEU A 112 11.27 9.35 6.97
C LEU A 112 10.25 9.34 8.12
N GLY A 113 10.51 8.65 9.22
CA GLY A 113 9.58 8.55 10.34
C GLY A 113 8.29 7.77 9.98
N LEU A 114 8.45 6.70 9.21
CA LEU A 114 7.35 5.89 8.67
C LEU A 114 7.50 4.42 9.05
N ASN A 115 6.39 3.73 9.22
CA ASN A 115 6.31 2.29 9.44
C ASN A 115 5.52 1.64 8.30
N PHE A 116 6.05 0.54 7.76
CA PHE A 116 5.31 -0.31 6.83
C PHE A 116 4.53 -1.38 7.61
N ALA A 117 3.25 -1.48 7.35
CA ALA A 117 2.36 -2.41 8.06
C ALA A 117 2.35 -3.83 7.46
N GLY A 118 3.10 -4.06 6.40
CA GLY A 118 3.21 -5.32 5.68
C GLY A 118 3.30 -5.10 4.18
N VAL A 119 3.23 -6.19 3.43
CA VAL A 119 3.28 -6.15 1.95
C VAL A 119 1.93 -6.62 1.42
N ASN A 120 1.23 -5.76 0.67
CA ASN A 120 -0.01 -6.11 0.01
C ASN A 120 0.18 -6.52 -1.46
N TYR A 121 1.35 -6.21 -2.06
CA TYR A 121 1.72 -6.66 -3.39
C TYR A 121 3.24 -6.74 -3.57
N TYR A 122 3.75 -7.89 -3.96
CA TYR A 122 5.15 -8.08 -4.33
C TYR A 122 5.31 -7.83 -5.83
N ASP A 123 6.09 -6.82 -6.18
CA ASP A 123 6.35 -6.39 -7.55
C ASP A 123 7.85 -6.33 -7.85
N GLY A 124 8.19 -5.84 -9.01
CA GLY A 124 9.53 -5.55 -9.47
C GLY A 124 9.48 -4.57 -10.64
N GLN A 125 10.53 -3.76 -10.78
CA GLN A 125 10.63 -2.79 -11.86
C GLN A 125 11.00 -3.45 -13.18
N SER A 126 10.42 -2.95 -14.28
CA SER A 126 10.74 -3.34 -15.65
C SER A 126 10.64 -2.14 -16.60
N PHE A 127 10.62 -2.40 -17.89
CA PHE A 127 10.61 -1.41 -18.96
C PHE A 127 9.50 -1.71 -19.95
N MET A 128 8.76 -0.68 -20.34
CA MET A 128 7.80 -0.73 -21.44
C MET A 128 8.42 -0.07 -22.66
N VAL A 129 8.33 -0.76 -23.79
CA VAL A 129 8.90 -0.36 -25.07
C VAL A 129 7.92 -0.59 -26.21
N ARG A 130 8.13 0.05 -27.35
CA ARG A 130 7.40 -0.28 -28.58
C ARG A 130 7.94 -1.59 -29.15
N LYS A 131 7.05 -2.45 -29.65
CA LYS A 131 7.40 -3.75 -30.25
C LYS A 131 8.25 -3.63 -31.53
N ASP A 132 8.05 -2.54 -32.28
CA ASP A 132 8.79 -2.27 -33.52
C ASP A 132 10.29 -2.02 -33.28
N LEU A 133 10.72 -1.70 -32.05
CA LEU A 133 12.13 -1.63 -31.69
C LEU A 133 12.83 -3.02 -31.67
N GLY A 134 12.07 -4.11 -31.71
CA GLY A 134 12.62 -5.48 -31.75
C GLY A 134 13.37 -5.94 -30.51
N LEU A 135 13.33 -5.17 -29.42
CA LEU A 135 14.06 -5.44 -28.17
C LEU A 135 13.45 -6.65 -27.44
N LYS A 136 14.31 -7.47 -26.84
CA LYS A 136 13.93 -8.67 -26.09
C LYS A 136 14.36 -8.63 -24.63
N SER A 137 15.29 -7.74 -24.29
CA SER A 137 15.86 -7.64 -22.95
C SER A 137 16.20 -6.19 -22.60
N ALA A 138 16.12 -5.85 -21.31
CA ALA A 138 16.58 -4.58 -20.78
C ALA A 138 18.08 -4.35 -21.03
N ASN A 139 18.84 -5.42 -21.27
CA ASN A 139 20.24 -5.33 -21.63
C ASN A 139 20.49 -4.71 -23.03
N GLU A 140 19.47 -4.53 -23.83
CA GLU A 140 19.57 -3.93 -25.16
C GLU A 140 19.26 -2.42 -25.16
N LEU A 141 18.96 -1.82 -23.99
CA LEU A 141 18.53 -0.43 -23.84
C LEU A 141 19.67 0.61 -23.79
N SER A 142 20.88 0.29 -24.27
CA SER A 142 22.00 1.26 -24.27
C SER A 142 21.68 2.48 -25.13
N GLY A 143 21.92 3.69 -24.60
CA GLY A 143 21.69 4.95 -25.30
C GLY A 143 20.23 5.43 -25.34
N ALA A 144 19.28 4.65 -24.82
CA ALA A 144 17.86 4.96 -24.88
C ALA A 144 17.48 6.19 -24.04
N ALA A 145 16.49 6.94 -24.51
CA ALA A 145 15.79 7.94 -23.70
C ALA A 145 14.73 7.25 -22.85
N VAL A 146 14.86 7.32 -21.52
CA VAL A 146 13.99 6.63 -20.58
C VAL A 146 13.16 7.63 -19.78
N CYS A 147 11.85 7.61 -19.99
CA CYS A 147 10.90 8.34 -19.16
C CYS A 147 10.80 7.67 -17.77
N VAL A 148 10.93 8.48 -16.71
CA VAL A 148 10.87 8.01 -15.32
C VAL A 148 10.27 9.08 -14.40
N THR A 149 9.58 8.65 -13.35
CA THR A 149 8.99 9.55 -12.35
C THR A 149 10.00 9.80 -11.22
N THR A 150 10.23 11.08 -10.87
CA THR A 150 11.11 11.49 -9.77
C THR A 150 10.55 11.12 -8.39
N ALA A 151 11.40 11.11 -7.37
CA ALA A 151 11.07 10.76 -5.98
C ALA A 151 10.56 9.30 -5.80
N THR A 152 10.90 8.42 -6.74
CA THR A 152 10.55 7.00 -6.73
C THR A 152 11.76 6.10 -6.50
N THR A 153 11.53 4.84 -6.11
CA THR A 153 12.54 3.77 -6.17
C THR A 153 12.96 3.51 -7.60
N THR A 154 12.01 3.63 -8.53
CA THR A 154 12.18 3.42 -9.97
C THR A 154 13.30 4.29 -10.57
N GLU A 155 13.35 5.58 -10.19
CA GLU A 155 14.41 6.49 -10.64
C GLU A 155 15.80 6.04 -10.16
N ARG A 156 15.89 5.60 -8.90
CA ARG A 156 17.17 5.13 -8.32
C ARG A 156 17.61 3.80 -8.91
N ASN A 157 16.70 2.85 -9.00
CA ASN A 157 16.98 1.54 -9.58
C ASN A 157 17.38 1.65 -11.06
N LEU A 158 16.78 2.58 -11.82
CA LEU A 158 17.14 2.87 -13.19
C LEU A 158 18.62 3.27 -13.29
N ALA A 159 19.05 4.23 -12.46
CA ALA A 159 20.44 4.69 -12.43
C ALA A 159 21.41 3.55 -12.04
N ASP A 160 21.03 2.77 -11.04
CA ASP A 160 21.83 1.63 -10.58
C ASP A 160 21.95 0.54 -11.64
N PHE A 161 20.87 0.22 -12.35
CA PHE A 161 20.86 -0.79 -13.41
C PHE A 161 21.82 -0.42 -14.55
N PHE A 162 21.76 0.81 -15.07
CA PHE A 162 22.61 1.23 -16.16
C PHE A 162 24.08 1.34 -15.74
N ARG A 163 24.33 1.85 -14.52
CA ARG A 163 25.70 1.91 -13.96
C ARG A 163 26.31 0.50 -13.76
N ALA A 164 25.55 -0.43 -13.19
CA ALA A 164 26.01 -1.80 -12.94
C ALA A 164 26.32 -2.58 -14.22
N ASN A 165 25.65 -2.25 -15.32
CA ASN A 165 25.84 -2.88 -16.62
C ASN A 165 26.79 -2.08 -17.55
N ALA A 166 27.45 -1.02 -17.03
CA ALA A 166 28.34 -0.14 -17.80
C ALA A 166 27.70 0.37 -19.11
N LYS A 167 26.42 0.79 -19.02
CA LYS A 167 25.62 1.29 -20.14
C LYS A 167 25.25 2.74 -19.94
N GLU A 168 25.18 3.47 -21.02
CA GLU A 168 24.66 4.84 -21.06
C GLU A 168 23.15 4.85 -21.31
N TYR A 169 22.47 5.83 -20.77
CA TYR A 169 21.07 6.14 -21.06
C TYR A 169 20.82 7.63 -20.84
N ARG A 170 19.70 8.12 -21.32
CA ARG A 170 19.27 9.49 -21.12
C ARG A 170 17.98 9.52 -20.29
N PRO A 171 18.03 9.86 -18.99
CA PRO A 171 16.82 9.99 -18.19
C PRO A 171 16.00 11.20 -18.62
N VAL A 172 14.69 11.00 -18.77
CA VAL A 172 13.71 12.09 -18.97
C VAL A 172 12.75 12.02 -17.80
N THR A 173 12.90 12.96 -16.88
CA THR A 173 12.25 12.93 -15.56
C THR A 173 10.95 13.72 -15.53
N PHE A 174 9.96 13.23 -14.78
CA PHE A 174 8.64 13.83 -14.58
C PHE A 174 8.24 13.80 -13.12
N GLU A 175 7.43 14.75 -12.67
CA GLU A 175 6.94 14.81 -11.27
C GLU A 175 5.76 13.88 -11.00
N SER A 176 5.06 13.40 -12.04
CA SER A 176 3.97 12.42 -11.90
C SER A 176 4.06 11.32 -12.96
N SER A 177 3.55 10.14 -12.62
CA SER A 177 3.48 9.00 -13.53
C SER A 177 2.54 9.27 -14.72
N ILE A 178 1.48 10.06 -14.53
CA ILE A 178 0.55 10.47 -15.61
C ILE A 178 1.29 11.26 -16.68
N THR A 179 2.11 12.25 -16.28
CA THR A 179 2.86 13.07 -17.25
C THR A 179 4.00 12.28 -17.91
N ALA A 180 4.63 11.36 -17.17
CA ALA A 180 5.68 10.49 -17.71
C ALA A 180 5.14 9.56 -18.80
N VAL A 181 4.00 8.92 -18.55
CA VAL A 181 3.35 8.00 -19.52
C VAL A 181 2.83 8.76 -20.74
N ALA A 182 2.26 9.95 -20.56
CA ALA A 182 1.82 10.78 -21.66
C ALA A 182 2.99 11.24 -22.55
N ALA A 183 4.15 11.54 -21.96
CA ALA A 183 5.35 11.89 -22.70
C ALA A 183 5.91 10.70 -23.49
N TYR A 184 5.88 9.50 -22.93
CA TYR A 184 6.24 8.26 -23.59
C TYR A 184 5.30 7.97 -24.77
N ASP A 185 3.96 8.07 -24.57
CA ASP A 185 2.97 7.86 -25.62
C ASP A 185 3.09 8.86 -26.77
N ALA A 186 3.58 10.08 -26.47
CA ALA A 186 3.89 11.12 -27.46
C ALA A 186 5.27 10.94 -28.13
N GLY A 187 6.02 9.89 -27.85
CA GLY A 187 7.32 9.59 -28.46
C GLY A 187 8.48 10.48 -27.96
N LYS A 188 8.34 11.13 -26.80
CA LYS A 188 9.45 11.91 -26.20
C LYS A 188 10.53 11.03 -25.59
N CYS A 189 10.21 9.77 -25.29
CA CYS A 189 11.11 8.76 -24.78
C CYS A 189 10.95 7.46 -25.57
N ASP A 190 12.04 6.71 -25.70
CA ASP A 190 12.03 5.39 -26.32
C ASP A 190 11.44 4.32 -25.38
N VAL A 191 11.59 4.57 -24.06
CA VAL A 191 11.27 3.62 -23.00
C VAL A 191 10.54 4.34 -21.86
N TYR A 192 9.57 3.66 -21.25
CA TYR A 192 8.99 4.05 -19.95
C TYR A 192 9.30 2.96 -18.91
N THR A 193 9.73 3.35 -17.72
CA THR A 193 10.05 2.41 -16.64
C THR A 193 9.22 2.69 -15.39
N SER A 194 8.71 1.61 -14.79
CA SER A 194 7.96 1.59 -13.54
C SER A 194 7.88 0.15 -13.01
N ASP A 195 7.14 -0.07 -11.91
CA ASP A 195 6.76 -1.40 -11.46
C ASP A 195 5.99 -2.14 -12.56
N ARG A 196 6.17 -3.43 -12.68
CA ARG A 196 5.55 -4.24 -13.75
C ARG A 196 4.03 -4.15 -13.75
N SER A 197 3.43 -4.19 -12.58
CA SER A 197 1.98 -4.04 -12.44
C SER A 197 1.50 -2.65 -12.87
N ALA A 198 2.26 -1.61 -12.53
CA ALA A 198 1.99 -0.24 -12.96
C ALA A 198 2.18 -0.09 -14.47
N LEU A 199 3.23 -0.69 -15.07
CA LEU A 199 3.40 -0.71 -16.52
C LEU A 199 2.22 -1.38 -17.24
N ALA A 200 1.70 -2.48 -16.69
CA ALA A 200 0.50 -3.13 -17.23
C ALA A 200 -0.72 -2.21 -17.18
N ALA A 201 -0.89 -1.47 -16.08
CA ALA A 201 -1.98 -0.51 -15.93
C ALA A 201 -1.83 0.69 -16.88
N TRP A 202 -0.65 1.28 -16.96
CA TRP A 202 -0.38 2.41 -17.84
C TRP A 202 -0.46 2.05 -19.33
N ARG A 203 -0.07 0.83 -19.70
CA ARG A 203 -0.22 0.37 -21.09
C ARG A 203 -1.67 0.45 -21.57
N LEU A 204 -2.65 0.19 -20.70
CA LEU A 204 -4.07 0.29 -21.06
C LEU A 204 -4.53 1.74 -21.35
N THR A 205 -3.76 2.74 -20.96
CA THR A 205 -4.09 4.15 -21.18
C THR A 205 -3.44 4.75 -22.43
N LEU A 206 -2.54 4.01 -23.07
CA LEU A 206 -1.87 4.45 -24.29
C LEU A 206 -2.84 4.48 -25.46
N LYS A 207 -2.56 5.29 -26.48
CA LYS A 207 -3.37 5.39 -27.71
C LYS A 207 -3.46 4.04 -28.44
N GLU A 208 -2.36 3.31 -28.49
CA GLU A 208 -2.23 2.02 -29.15
C GLU A 208 -1.61 0.97 -28.19
N PRO A 209 -2.35 0.45 -27.20
CA PRO A 209 -1.79 -0.44 -26.17
C PRO A 209 -1.09 -1.68 -26.73
N ASP A 210 -1.58 -2.20 -27.85
CA ASP A 210 -1.12 -3.47 -28.44
C ASP A 210 0.20 -3.37 -29.18
N VAL A 211 0.68 -2.15 -29.52
CA VAL A 211 2.00 -1.96 -30.15
C VAL A 211 3.11 -1.87 -29.10
N HIS A 212 2.77 -1.88 -27.81
CA HIS A 212 3.72 -1.82 -26.70
C HIS A 212 3.85 -3.16 -26.00
N MET A 213 5.02 -3.41 -25.43
CA MET A 213 5.30 -4.59 -24.62
C MET A 213 6.09 -4.21 -23.37
N ILE A 214 5.94 -5.02 -22.32
CA ILE A 214 6.77 -4.95 -21.12
C ILE A 214 7.87 -5.99 -21.27
N LEU A 215 9.12 -5.58 -21.14
CA LEU A 215 10.26 -6.48 -21.21
C LEU A 215 10.22 -7.51 -20.07
N PRO A 216 10.74 -8.73 -20.30
CA PRO A 216 10.70 -9.81 -19.30
C PRO A 216 11.57 -9.54 -18.08
N ASP A 217 12.60 -8.71 -18.24
CA ASP A 217 13.58 -8.45 -17.19
C ASP A 217 12.93 -7.74 -15.98
N VAL A 218 13.34 -8.16 -14.80
CA VAL A 218 12.99 -7.54 -13.52
C VAL A 218 14.27 -7.04 -12.88
N ILE A 219 14.40 -5.73 -12.71
CA ILE A 219 15.66 -5.10 -12.28
C ILE A 219 15.68 -4.72 -10.80
N SER A 220 14.56 -4.90 -10.07
CA SER A 220 14.48 -4.61 -8.63
C SER A 220 13.48 -5.50 -7.92
N LYS A 221 13.48 -5.41 -6.59
CA LYS A 221 12.42 -5.91 -5.70
C LYS A 221 11.59 -4.73 -5.22
N GLU A 222 10.29 -4.79 -5.46
CA GLU A 222 9.34 -3.75 -5.05
C GLU A 222 8.25 -4.36 -4.15
N PRO A 223 8.54 -4.56 -2.84
CA PRO A 223 7.52 -4.96 -1.88
C PRO A 223 6.64 -3.75 -1.54
N LEU A 224 5.43 -3.71 -2.09
CA LEU A 224 4.48 -2.62 -1.93
C LEU A 224 3.61 -2.86 -0.70
N GLY A 225 3.36 -1.82 0.10
CA GLY A 225 2.56 -1.99 1.30
C GLY A 225 1.98 -0.71 1.89
N PRO A 226 1.00 -0.88 2.81
CA PRO A 226 0.45 0.21 3.59
C PRO A 226 1.50 0.84 4.50
N VAL A 227 1.46 2.17 4.63
CA VAL A 227 2.42 2.95 5.42
C VAL A 227 1.67 3.83 6.41
N VAL A 228 2.18 3.90 7.63
CA VAL A 228 1.68 4.77 8.70
C VAL A 228 2.83 5.59 9.30
N ARG A 229 2.53 6.60 10.11
CA ARG A 229 3.55 7.39 10.84
C ARG A 229 4.21 6.55 11.94
N HIS A 230 5.46 6.87 12.27
CA HIS A 230 6.11 6.36 13.49
C HIS A 230 5.40 6.84 14.76
N GLY A 231 5.56 6.07 15.83
CA GLY A 231 5.13 6.46 17.17
C GLY A 231 3.64 6.22 17.47
N ASP A 232 2.92 5.56 16.56
CA ASP A 232 1.55 5.09 16.77
C ASP A 232 1.48 3.58 16.52
N ASP A 233 1.97 2.82 17.50
CA ASP A 233 2.08 1.36 17.39
C ASP A 233 0.71 0.70 17.33
N GLN A 234 -0.31 1.26 18.01
CA GLN A 234 -1.67 0.73 17.96
C GLN A 234 -2.28 0.84 16.56
N TRP A 235 -2.08 1.98 15.90
CA TRP A 235 -2.53 2.16 14.52
C TRP A 235 -1.77 1.28 13.53
N LEU A 236 -0.44 1.17 13.71
CA LEU A 236 0.39 0.25 12.94
C LEU A 236 -0.10 -1.19 13.06
N ASP A 237 -0.35 -1.66 14.28
CA ASP A 237 -0.83 -3.03 14.51
C ASP A 237 -2.21 -3.24 13.89
N LEU A 238 -3.13 -2.30 14.03
CA LEU A 238 -4.45 -2.40 13.41
C LEU A 238 -4.37 -2.52 11.89
N VAL A 239 -3.58 -1.67 11.22
CA VAL A 239 -3.40 -1.71 9.76
C VAL A 239 -2.74 -3.02 9.34
N ARG A 240 -1.72 -3.46 10.06
CA ARG A 240 -1.01 -4.74 9.83
C ARG A 240 -1.92 -5.94 9.95
N TRP A 241 -2.65 -6.04 11.05
CA TRP A 241 -3.53 -7.17 11.30
C TRP A 241 -4.77 -7.15 10.39
N THR A 242 -5.19 -5.99 9.89
CA THR A 242 -6.19 -5.90 8.82
C THR A 242 -5.74 -6.61 7.55
N LEU A 243 -4.50 -6.38 7.11
CA LEU A 243 -3.94 -7.08 5.96
C LEU A 243 -3.80 -8.59 6.23
N TYR A 244 -3.29 -8.97 7.42
CA TYR A 244 -3.17 -10.38 7.78
C TYR A 244 -4.53 -11.08 7.92
N ALA A 245 -5.59 -10.37 8.34
CA ALA A 245 -6.93 -10.95 8.37
C ALA A 245 -7.44 -11.31 6.96
N MET A 246 -7.13 -10.49 5.95
CA MET A 246 -7.48 -10.80 4.56
C MET A 246 -6.69 -12.01 4.03
N LEU A 247 -5.40 -12.11 4.37
CA LEU A 247 -4.53 -13.23 3.97
C LEU A 247 -4.90 -14.53 4.70
N GLU A 248 -5.11 -14.46 6.02
CA GLU A 248 -5.53 -15.63 6.83
C GLU A 248 -6.89 -16.16 6.37
N ALA A 249 -7.82 -15.26 6.04
CA ALA A 249 -9.12 -15.65 5.50
C ALA A 249 -8.97 -16.43 4.18
N GLU A 250 -8.08 -16.01 3.29
CA GLU A 250 -7.76 -16.76 2.08
C GLU A 250 -7.20 -18.14 2.43
N GLU A 251 -6.25 -18.21 3.36
CA GLU A 251 -5.60 -19.45 3.77
C GLU A 251 -6.57 -20.47 4.36
N GLN A 252 -7.56 -19.99 5.14
CA GLN A 252 -8.60 -20.80 5.76
C GLN A 252 -9.81 -21.04 4.85
N GLY A 253 -9.81 -20.55 3.61
CA GLY A 253 -10.93 -20.68 2.68
C GLY A 253 -12.17 -19.88 3.09
N VAL A 254 -12.01 -18.87 3.93
CA VAL A 254 -13.09 -17.94 4.32
C VAL A 254 -13.15 -16.79 3.32
N ASN A 255 -14.33 -16.48 2.81
CA ASN A 255 -14.54 -15.43 1.81
C ASN A 255 -15.86 -14.68 2.04
N SER A 256 -16.12 -13.64 1.26
CA SER A 256 -17.30 -12.78 1.41
C SER A 256 -18.64 -13.53 1.29
N LYS A 257 -18.66 -14.66 0.57
CA LYS A 257 -19.87 -15.44 0.31
C LYS A 257 -20.17 -16.48 1.40
N ASN A 258 -19.12 -17.01 2.06
CA ASN A 258 -19.28 -18.09 3.03
C ASN A 258 -19.04 -17.64 4.49
N VAL A 259 -18.57 -16.42 4.74
CA VAL A 259 -18.16 -15.96 6.07
C VAL A 259 -19.26 -16.11 7.14
N ASP A 260 -20.53 -15.96 6.78
CA ASP A 260 -21.64 -16.14 7.71
C ASP A 260 -21.75 -17.62 8.16
N GLN A 261 -21.66 -18.56 7.21
CA GLN A 261 -21.68 -19.99 7.48
C GLN A 261 -20.44 -20.42 8.28
N MET A 262 -19.28 -19.79 8.00
CA MET A 262 -18.01 -20.11 8.65
C MET A 262 -17.98 -19.74 10.15
N LYS A 263 -18.95 -18.96 10.66
CA LYS A 263 -19.14 -18.78 12.11
C LYS A 263 -19.43 -20.07 12.85
N GLU A 264 -20.02 -21.04 12.18
CA GLU A 264 -20.31 -22.38 12.73
C GLU A 264 -19.11 -23.35 12.60
N SER A 265 -17.98 -22.87 12.09
CA SER A 265 -16.77 -23.70 11.92
C SER A 265 -16.29 -24.24 13.25
N LYS A 266 -15.82 -25.50 13.22
CA LYS A 266 -15.14 -26.14 14.35
C LYS A 266 -13.64 -25.82 14.40
N SER A 267 -13.08 -25.21 13.34
CA SER A 267 -11.67 -24.82 13.30
C SER A 267 -11.38 -23.71 14.33
N PRO A 268 -10.50 -23.92 15.31
CA PRO A 268 -10.16 -22.89 16.28
C PRO A 268 -9.54 -21.64 15.63
N VAL A 269 -8.84 -21.78 14.49
CA VAL A 269 -8.25 -20.67 13.74
C VAL A 269 -9.36 -19.79 13.15
N VAL A 270 -10.33 -20.41 12.47
CA VAL A 270 -11.47 -19.69 11.89
C VAL A 270 -12.30 -19.02 12.97
N ARG A 271 -12.54 -19.70 14.11
CA ARG A 271 -13.30 -19.14 15.22
C ARG A 271 -12.64 -17.90 15.82
N ARG A 272 -11.32 -17.94 15.98
CA ARG A 272 -10.55 -16.75 16.44
C ARG A 272 -10.54 -15.64 15.39
N LEU A 273 -10.29 -15.96 14.13
CA LEU A 273 -10.32 -14.99 13.03
C LEU A 273 -11.69 -14.25 12.98
N LEU A 274 -12.78 -14.99 13.11
CA LEU A 274 -14.13 -14.40 13.05
C LEU A 274 -14.62 -13.81 14.39
N GLY A 275 -13.79 -13.80 15.43
CA GLY A 275 -14.11 -13.21 16.73
C GLY A 275 -15.15 -13.99 17.55
N ILE A 276 -15.37 -15.28 17.21
CA ILE A 276 -16.29 -16.19 17.94
C ILE A 276 -15.59 -16.72 19.22
N GLU A 277 -14.26 -16.80 19.18
CA GLU A 277 -13.42 -17.26 20.28
C GLU A 277 -12.29 -16.26 20.53
N GLY A 278 -11.98 -16.02 21.80
CA GLY A 278 -10.98 -15.04 22.20
C GLY A 278 -11.51 -13.59 22.21
N ASN A 279 -10.60 -12.64 22.44
CA ASN A 279 -10.90 -11.21 22.54
C ASN A 279 -9.84 -10.34 21.83
N MET A 280 -9.36 -10.80 20.68
CA MET A 280 -8.25 -10.17 19.96
C MET A 280 -8.55 -8.73 19.50
N GLY A 281 -9.82 -8.42 19.20
CA GLY A 281 -10.24 -7.08 18.84
C GLY A 281 -9.93 -6.07 19.94
N LYS A 282 -10.08 -6.45 21.22
CA LYS A 282 -9.77 -5.58 22.35
C LYS A 282 -8.30 -5.12 22.36
N HIS A 283 -7.36 -6.00 21.97
CA HIS A 283 -5.93 -5.67 21.92
C HIS A 283 -5.61 -4.69 20.78
N LEU A 284 -6.44 -4.67 19.74
CA LEU A 284 -6.35 -3.72 18.61
C LEU A 284 -7.17 -2.43 18.84
N GLY A 285 -7.88 -2.30 19.96
CA GLY A 285 -8.75 -1.15 20.23
C GLY A 285 -10.07 -1.17 19.47
N VAL A 286 -10.52 -2.34 18.99
CA VAL A 286 -11.78 -2.55 18.26
C VAL A 286 -12.57 -3.72 18.85
N ASP A 287 -13.82 -3.93 18.42
CA ASP A 287 -14.60 -5.09 18.84
C ASP A 287 -14.14 -6.39 18.13
N ASN A 288 -14.53 -7.55 18.68
CA ASN A 288 -14.08 -8.84 18.18
C ASN A 288 -14.56 -9.19 16.77
N GLY A 289 -15.62 -8.54 16.26
CA GLY A 289 -16.13 -8.78 14.91
C GLY A 289 -15.37 -8.05 13.79
N TRP A 290 -14.26 -7.39 14.09
CA TRP A 290 -13.51 -6.58 13.14
C TRP A 290 -13.08 -7.35 11.88
N ALA A 291 -12.48 -8.52 12.01
CA ALA A 291 -12.04 -9.32 10.88
C ALA A 291 -13.22 -9.95 10.10
N TYR A 292 -14.28 -10.36 10.80
CA TYR A 292 -15.53 -10.77 10.13
C TYR A 292 -16.06 -9.66 9.22
N ARG A 293 -16.08 -8.40 9.69
CA ARG A 293 -16.56 -7.25 8.89
C ARG A 293 -15.70 -6.99 7.67
N ILE A 294 -14.38 -7.12 7.79
CA ILE A 294 -13.46 -7.03 6.64
C ILE A 294 -13.86 -8.05 5.58
N ILE A 295 -13.94 -9.31 5.97
CA ILE A 295 -14.21 -10.41 5.04
C ILE A 295 -15.61 -10.28 4.43
N LYS A 296 -16.61 -9.91 5.24
CA LYS A 296 -18.00 -9.76 4.79
C LYS A 296 -18.17 -8.66 3.75
N GLN A 297 -17.50 -7.51 3.94
CA GLN A 297 -17.74 -6.30 3.15
C GLN A 297 -16.71 -6.13 2.02
N VAL A 298 -15.47 -6.58 2.24
CA VAL A 298 -14.38 -6.42 1.27
C VAL A 298 -13.97 -7.77 0.66
N GLY A 299 -14.04 -8.84 1.43
CA GLY A 299 -13.56 -10.17 1.03
C GLY A 299 -12.16 -10.47 1.56
N ASN A 300 -11.65 -11.64 1.20
CA ASN A 300 -10.28 -12.03 1.48
C ASN A 300 -9.30 -11.48 0.42
N TYR A 301 -7.99 -11.70 0.60
CA TYR A 301 -6.99 -11.17 -0.31
C TYR A 301 -7.11 -11.73 -1.74
N ALA A 302 -7.45 -13.02 -1.90
CA ALA A 302 -7.67 -13.60 -3.23
C ALA A 302 -8.83 -12.92 -3.96
N GLU A 303 -9.95 -12.66 -3.27
CA GLU A 303 -11.10 -11.97 -3.88
C GLU A 303 -10.72 -10.55 -4.32
N SER A 304 -9.95 -9.82 -3.48
CA SER A 304 -9.47 -8.49 -3.82
C SER A 304 -8.51 -8.51 -5.01
N PHE A 305 -7.54 -9.43 -5.02
CA PHE A 305 -6.61 -9.62 -6.14
C PHE A 305 -7.35 -9.91 -7.44
N GLU A 306 -8.21 -10.93 -7.44
CA GLU A 306 -8.89 -11.42 -8.65
C GLU A 306 -9.80 -10.36 -9.28
N ARG A 307 -10.54 -9.57 -8.49
CA ARG A 307 -11.44 -8.54 -9.03
C ARG A 307 -10.72 -7.29 -9.51
N ASN A 308 -9.54 -6.96 -8.96
CA ASN A 308 -8.85 -5.71 -9.27
C ASN A 308 -7.73 -5.87 -10.29
N VAL A 309 -6.92 -6.90 -10.17
CA VAL A 309 -5.69 -7.07 -10.98
C VAL A 309 -5.58 -8.45 -11.64
N GLY A 310 -6.39 -9.41 -11.24
CA GLY A 310 -6.30 -10.81 -11.61
C GLY A 310 -6.47 -11.11 -13.11
N PRO A 311 -6.34 -12.39 -13.50
CA PRO A 311 -6.36 -12.84 -14.89
C PRO A 311 -7.60 -12.45 -15.70
N ASN A 312 -8.74 -12.28 -15.02
CA ASN A 312 -10.02 -11.93 -15.62
C ASN A 312 -10.25 -10.41 -15.72
N THR A 313 -9.29 -9.60 -15.28
CA THR A 313 -9.32 -8.13 -15.44
C THR A 313 -8.57 -7.71 -16.70
N PRO A 314 -8.71 -6.45 -17.16
CA PRO A 314 -7.90 -5.93 -18.25
C PRO A 314 -6.38 -6.00 -18.01
N LEU A 315 -5.93 -6.02 -16.74
CA LEU A 315 -4.51 -6.16 -16.39
C LEU A 315 -3.97 -7.57 -16.62
N ARG A 316 -4.80 -8.59 -16.46
CA ARG A 316 -4.48 -10.01 -16.63
C ARG A 316 -3.25 -10.47 -15.84
N LEU A 317 -3.06 -9.91 -14.64
CA LEU A 317 -1.90 -10.28 -13.82
C LEU A 317 -2.11 -11.65 -13.18
N GLN A 318 -1.05 -12.46 -13.21
CA GLN A 318 -1.01 -13.73 -12.51
C GLN A 318 -0.58 -13.50 -11.06
N ARG A 319 -1.07 -14.34 -10.13
CA ARG A 319 -0.66 -14.27 -8.72
C ARG A 319 0.87 -14.36 -8.55
N GLY A 320 1.52 -15.28 -9.27
CA GLY A 320 2.97 -15.47 -9.17
C GLY A 320 3.44 -15.56 -7.71
N VAL A 321 4.39 -14.69 -7.34
CA VAL A 321 4.90 -14.58 -5.96
C VAL A 321 3.87 -14.00 -4.97
N ASN A 322 2.77 -13.43 -5.45
CA ASN A 322 1.65 -12.94 -4.63
C ASN A 322 0.68 -14.06 -4.19
N LYS A 323 1.01 -15.32 -4.40
CA LYS A 323 0.32 -16.47 -3.79
C LYS A 323 0.65 -16.59 -2.31
N LEU A 324 -0.16 -17.37 -1.60
CA LEU A 324 0.17 -17.79 -0.24
C LEU A 324 1.44 -18.66 -0.22
N TRP A 325 2.14 -18.64 0.89
CA TRP A 325 3.36 -19.44 1.12
C TRP A 325 3.18 -20.92 0.82
N LYS A 326 2.04 -21.51 1.20
CA LYS A 326 1.71 -22.92 0.93
C LYS A 326 1.53 -23.24 -0.56
N ASP A 327 1.29 -22.24 -1.39
CA ASP A 327 1.10 -22.34 -2.83
C ASP A 327 2.34 -21.83 -3.61
N GLY A 328 3.47 -21.70 -2.92
CA GLY A 328 4.76 -21.26 -3.49
C GLY A 328 4.91 -19.76 -3.65
N GLY A 329 4.10 -18.95 -2.97
CA GLY A 329 4.19 -17.49 -2.94
C GLY A 329 4.91 -16.93 -1.71
N LEU A 330 4.86 -15.62 -1.54
CA LEU A 330 5.50 -14.89 -0.45
C LEU A 330 4.53 -14.39 0.62
N HIS A 331 3.22 -14.47 0.39
CA HIS A 331 2.24 -14.07 1.41
C HIS A 331 2.19 -15.11 2.53
N TYR A 332 2.59 -14.67 3.71
CA TYR A 332 2.65 -15.48 4.92
C TYR A 332 1.90 -14.75 6.04
N PRO A 333 0.60 -15.05 6.28
CA PRO A 333 -0.14 -14.41 7.38
C PRO A 333 0.41 -14.86 8.72
N MET A 334 0.44 -13.94 9.69
CA MET A 334 0.86 -14.25 11.05
C MET A 334 -0.27 -14.96 11.80
N PRO A 335 0.06 -15.94 12.69
CA PRO A 335 -0.95 -16.71 13.40
C PRO A 335 -1.85 -15.85 14.31
N PHE A 336 -3.16 -16.07 14.21
CA PHE A 336 -4.17 -15.47 15.09
C PHE A 336 -4.27 -16.27 16.41
N ARG A 337 -3.45 -15.90 17.41
CA ARG A 337 -3.36 -16.58 18.71
C ARG A 337 -3.23 -15.58 19.87
#